data_2b66d8c80913d1f8baee0f2c629add14
#
_entry.id   2b66d8c80913d1f8baee0f2c629add14
#
_cell.length_a   1.000
_cell.length_b   1.000
_cell.length_c   1.000
_cell.angle_alpha   90.00
_cell.angle_beta   90.00
_cell.angle_gamma   90.00
#
_symmetry.space_group_name_H-M   'P 1'
#
loop_
_entity.id
_entity.type
_entity.pdbx_description
1 polymer ?
#
loop_
_entity_poly.entity_id
_entity_poly.type
_entity_poly.pdbx_seq_one_letter_code
_entity_poly.pdbx_strand_id
1 'polypeptide(L)'
;FKTTAQNILASACWEFKESMSFSAVAEWLCDTQSSEIVEQLQKSEKRETRMLINAVDNIKTEQLASVMNELRNTMIPYAVDEQLRYITGSNGVLLSDIETNWIYIELEENKLEVYNAFLALVISQFVKYLASRKEYQEPRILLALDEFSRIGKMELLVDSIATLGGRGVTTMILFQSLA
;
A
#
# COMPACT_ATOMS: atom_id res chain seq x y z
N PHE A 1 -12.39 -12.69 -7.71
CA PHE A 1 -11.16 -12.21 -8.37
C PHE A 1 -10.35 -11.27 -7.45
N LYS A 2 -10.89 -10.11 -7.04
CA LYS A 2 -10.18 -9.13 -6.21
C LYS A 2 -9.60 -9.72 -4.91
N THR A 3 -10.40 -10.47 -4.16
CA THR A 3 -9.96 -11.11 -2.90
C THR A 3 -8.83 -12.11 -3.12
N THR A 4 -8.86 -12.84 -4.22
CA THR A 4 -7.83 -13.82 -4.56
C THR A 4 -6.50 -13.16 -4.87
N ALA A 5 -6.49 -12.10 -5.72
CA ALA A 5 -5.29 -11.32 -5.99
C ALA A 5 -4.71 -10.71 -4.71
N GLN A 6 -5.56 -10.19 -3.83
CA GLN A 6 -5.15 -9.65 -2.53
C GLN A 6 -4.51 -10.72 -1.64
N ASN A 7 -5.06 -11.94 -1.59
CA ASN A 7 -4.49 -13.02 -0.80
C ASN A 7 -3.13 -13.47 -1.35
N ILE A 8 -2.95 -13.55 -2.67
CA ILE A 8 -1.65 -13.88 -3.29
C ILE A 8 -0.62 -12.80 -2.95
N LEU A 9 -0.95 -11.51 -3.16
CA LEU A 9 -0.06 -10.40 -2.84
C LEU A 9 0.30 -10.38 -1.35
N ALA A 10 -0.68 -10.49 -0.48
CA ALA A 10 -0.45 -10.51 0.97
C ALA A 10 0.41 -11.70 1.39
N SER A 11 0.17 -12.89 0.80
CA SER A 11 0.99 -14.08 1.04
C SER A 11 2.45 -13.86 0.63
N ALA A 12 2.69 -13.27 -0.56
CA ALA A 12 4.03 -12.93 -1.02
C ALA A 12 4.71 -11.89 -0.12
N CYS A 13 3.99 -10.84 0.29
CA CYS A 13 4.50 -9.84 1.21
C CYS A 13 4.87 -10.45 2.58
N TRP A 14 4.07 -11.38 3.10
CA TRP A 14 4.40 -12.10 4.35
C TRP A 14 5.59 -13.02 4.18
N GLU A 15 5.70 -13.70 3.04
CA GLU A 15 6.84 -14.59 2.77
C GLU A 15 8.16 -13.82 2.79
N PHE A 16 8.21 -12.72 2.08
CA PHE A 16 9.44 -11.98 1.82
C PHE A 16 9.66 -10.74 2.70
N LYS A 17 8.81 -10.49 3.70
CA LYS A 17 8.85 -9.25 4.52
C LYS A 17 10.21 -8.91 5.14
N GLU A 18 11.08 -9.91 5.37
CA GLU A 18 12.40 -9.73 5.99
C GLU A 18 13.55 -9.78 4.98
N SER A 19 13.29 -10.25 3.76
CA SER A 19 14.31 -10.54 2.76
C SER A 19 14.23 -9.70 1.50
N MET A 20 13.05 -9.14 1.20
CA MET A 20 12.82 -8.36 -0.03
C MET A 20 12.11 -7.05 0.27
N SER A 21 12.43 -6.02 -0.50
CA SER A 21 11.63 -4.79 -0.57
C SER A 21 10.31 -5.03 -1.32
N PHE A 22 9.36 -4.12 -1.20
CA PHE A 22 8.08 -4.25 -1.92
C PHE A 22 8.30 -4.28 -3.44
N SER A 23 9.21 -3.47 -3.98
CA SER A 23 9.57 -3.51 -5.40
C SER A 23 10.16 -4.84 -5.83
N ALA A 24 10.99 -5.46 -4.99
CA ALA A 24 11.54 -6.79 -5.29
C ALA A 24 10.47 -7.90 -5.25
N VAL A 25 9.48 -7.79 -4.36
CA VAL A 25 8.31 -8.68 -4.36
C VAL A 25 7.47 -8.48 -5.61
N ALA A 26 7.27 -7.22 -6.05
CA ALA A 26 6.55 -6.92 -7.29
C ALA A 26 7.27 -7.50 -8.52
N GLU A 27 8.58 -7.35 -8.60
CA GLU A 27 9.42 -7.94 -9.66
C GLU A 27 9.31 -9.47 -9.67
N TRP A 28 9.45 -10.11 -8.51
CA TRP A 28 9.27 -11.55 -8.38
C TRP A 28 7.89 -12.04 -8.82
N LEU A 29 6.81 -11.34 -8.47
CA LEU A 29 5.45 -11.66 -8.92
C LEU A 29 5.27 -11.51 -10.43
N CYS A 30 5.98 -10.57 -11.07
CA CYS A 30 5.92 -10.33 -12.51
C CYS A 30 6.71 -11.39 -13.30
N ASP A 31 7.88 -11.78 -12.81
CA ASP A 31 8.83 -12.64 -13.53
C ASP A 31 8.59 -14.13 -13.31
N THR A 32 8.00 -14.53 -12.19
CA THR A 32 7.80 -15.92 -11.82
C THR A 32 6.51 -16.49 -12.44
N GLN A 33 6.51 -17.76 -12.84
CA GLN A 33 5.31 -18.42 -13.37
C GLN A 33 4.22 -18.56 -12.31
N SER A 34 2.95 -18.42 -12.71
CA SER A 34 1.81 -18.40 -11.77
C SER A 34 1.70 -19.67 -10.93
N SER A 35 1.95 -20.84 -11.53
CA SER A 35 1.96 -22.12 -10.81
C SER A 35 3.10 -22.23 -9.80
N GLU A 36 4.26 -21.71 -10.14
CA GLU A 36 5.44 -21.72 -9.28
C GLU A 36 5.26 -20.78 -8.08
N ILE A 37 4.65 -19.59 -8.28
CA ILE A 37 4.30 -18.67 -7.20
C ILE A 37 3.41 -19.37 -6.17
N VAL A 38 2.33 -20.00 -6.62
CA VAL A 38 1.39 -20.68 -5.73
C VAL A 38 2.07 -21.84 -4.99
N GLU A 39 2.82 -22.67 -5.71
CA GLU A 39 3.52 -23.81 -5.14
C GLU A 39 4.56 -23.39 -4.07
N GLN A 40 5.34 -22.34 -4.37
CA GLN A 40 6.35 -21.82 -3.45
C GLN A 40 5.70 -21.26 -2.17
N LEU A 41 4.61 -20.47 -2.31
CA LEU A 41 3.91 -19.91 -1.17
C LEU A 41 3.20 -20.98 -0.33
N GLN A 42 2.68 -22.04 -0.94
CA GLN A 42 2.08 -23.19 -0.24
C GLN A 42 3.11 -23.99 0.58
N LYS A 43 4.34 -24.07 0.10
CA LYS A 43 5.46 -24.75 0.78
C LYS A 43 6.13 -23.90 1.86
N SER A 44 5.72 -22.65 2.04
CA SER A 44 6.32 -21.73 3.02
C SER A 44 6.29 -22.32 4.43
N GLU A 45 7.33 -22.06 5.21
CA GLU A 45 7.39 -22.37 6.64
C GLU A 45 6.54 -21.38 7.47
N LYS A 46 6.25 -20.19 6.93
CA LYS A 46 5.47 -19.14 7.60
C LYS A 46 3.97 -19.49 7.58
N ARG A 47 3.38 -19.54 8.75
CA ARG A 47 1.96 -19.88 8.92
C ARG A 47 1.04 -18.92 8.18
N GLU A 48 1.31 -17.62 8.29
CA GLU A 48 0.51 -16.54 7.69
C GLU A 48 0.50 -16.66 6.16
N THR A 49 1.67 -16.92 5.56
CA THR A 49 1.81 -17.16 4.12
C THR A 49 0.91 -18.31 3.68
N ARG A 50 1.01 -19.47 4.36
CA ARG A 50 0.18 -20.64 4.02
C ARG A 50 -1.31 -20.40 4.21
N MET A 51 -1.73 -19.71 5.27
CA MET A 51 -3.14 -19.42 5.51
C MET A 51 -3.74 -18.55 4.39
N LEU A 52 -3.00 -17.57 3.90
CA LEU A 52 -3.45 -16.67 2.83
C LEU A 52 -3.51 -17.38 1.49
N ILE A 53 -2.47 -18.17 1.14
CA ILE A 53 -2.44 -18.85 -0.16
C ILE A 53 -3.40 -20.05 -0.23
N ASN A 54 -3.63 -20.76 0.86
CA ASN A 54 -4.59 -21.88 0.90
C ASN A 54 -6.03 -21.42 0.67
N ALA A 55 -6.36 -20.15 0.92
CA ALA A 55 -7.66 -19.59 0.53
C ALA A 55 -7.85 -19.52 -1.01
N VAL A 56 -6.77 -19.76 -1.77
CA VAL A 56 -6.74 -19.75 -3.25
C VAL A 56 -6.82 -21.16 -3.84
N ASP A 57 -6.76 -22.21 -3.01
CA ASP A 57 -6.51 -23.62 -3.38
C ASP A 57 -7.57 -24.27 -4.30
N ASN A 58 -8.78 -23.70 -4.41
CA ASN A 58 -9.86 -24.27 -5.21
C ASN A 58 -10.12 -23.53 -6.54
N ILE A 59 -9.13 -22.75 -7.02
CA ILE A 59 -9.31 -21.94 -8.24
C ILE A 59 -8.89 -22.78 -9.45
N LYS A 60 -9.74 -22.79 -10.47
CA LYS A 60 -9.40 -23.39 -11.77
C LYS A 60 -8.21 -22.67 -12.40
N THR A 61 -7.36 -23.41 -13.13
CA THR A 61 -6.14 -22.89 -13.77
C THR A 61 -6.39 -21.64 -14.64
N GLU A 62 -7.49 -21.61 -15.39
CA GLU A 62 -7.86 -20.46 -16.22
C GLU A 62 -8.21 -19.22 -15.39
N GLN A 63 -8.89 -19.42 -14.26
CA GLN A 63 -9.24 -18.34 -13.33
C GLN A 63 -7.99 -17.81 -12.62
N LEU A 64 -7.07 -18.70 -12.23
CA LEU A 64 -5.78 -18.30 -11.65
C LEU A 64 -4.99 -17.45 -12.63
N ALA A 65 -4.90 -17.85 -13.90
CA ALA A 65 -4.21 -17.06 -14.93
C ALA A 65 -4.79 -15.65 -15.08
N SER A 66 -6.12 -15.51 -15.06
CA SER A 66 -6.78 -14.20 -15.13
C SER A 66 -6.46 -13.34 -13.91
N VAL A 67 -6.52 -13.91 -12.69
CA VAL A 67 -6.19 -13.22 -11.44
C VAL A 67 -4.73 -12.78 -11.43
N MET A 68 -3.82 -13.65 -11.87
CA MET A 68 -2.39 -13.34 -11.92
C MET A 68 -2.08 -12.25 -12.95
N ASN A 69 -2.77 -12.20 -14.07
CA ASN A 69 -2.61 -11.13 -15.05
C ASN A 69 -3.08 -9.77 -14.46
N GLU A 70 -4.21 -9.74 -13.77
CA GLU A 70 -4.69 -8.53 -13.09
C GLU A 70 -3.70 -8.07 -12.00
N LEU A 71 -3.20 -9.01 -11.20
CA LEU A 71 -2.21 -8.73 -10.17
C LEU A 71 -0.91 -8.16 -10.77
N ARG A 72 -0.39 -8.80 -11.82
CA ARG A 72 0.83 -8.35 -12.52
C ARG A 72 0.66 -6.96 -13.11
N ASN A 73 -0.46 -6.69 -13.79
CA ASN A 73 -0.74 -5.35 -14.33
C ASN A 73 -0.70 -4.27 -13.23
N THR A 74 -1.18 -4.61 -12.03
CA THR A 74 -1.12 -3.71 -10.87
C THR A 74 0.30 -3.58 -10.30
N MET A 75 1.12 -4.63 -10.39
CA MET A 75 2.47 -4.66 -9.81
C MET A 75 3.56 -4.14 -10.77
N ILE A 76 3.36 -4.18 -12.08
CA ILE A 76 4.32 -3.71 -13.08
C ILE A 76 4.91 -2.32 -12.76
N PRO A 77 4.13 -1.28 -12.38
CA PRO A 77 4.71 0.02 -12.05
C PRO A 77 5.76 -0.07 -10.93
N TYR A 78 5.52 -0.89 -9.91
CA TYR A 78 6.45 -1.07 -8.79
C TYR A 78 7.69 -1.89 -9.16
N ALA A 79 7.59 -2.72 -10.19
CA ALA A 79 8.69 -3.54 -10.68
C ALA A 79 9.61 -2.78 -11.64
N VAL A 80 9.08 -1.85 -12.47
CA VAL A 80 9.83 -1.25 -13.57
C VAL A 80 10.08 0.25 -13.43
N ASP A 81 9.22 0.99 -12.72
CA ASP A 81 9.41 2.43 -12.53
C ASP A 81 10.54 2.71 -11.54
N GLU A 82 11.55 3.46 -11.96
CA GLU A 82 12.75 3.71 -11.17
C GLU A 82 12.44 4.46 -9.87
N GLN A 83 11.52 5.43 -9.89
CA GLN A 83 11.15 6.20 -8.71
C GLN A 83 10.35 5.35 -7.73
N LEU A 84 9.35 4.58 -8.20
CA LEU A 84 8.61 3.66 -7.34
C LEU A 84 9.53 2.58 -6.75
N ARG A 85 10.46 2.05 -7.51
CA ARG A 85 11.47 1.09 -7.02
C ARG A 85 12.33 1.70 -5.93
N TYR A 86 12.75 2.95 -6.10
CA TYR A 86 13.56 3.66 -5.11
C TYR A 86 12.81 3.89 -3.80
N ILE A 87 11.59 4.46 -3.87
CA ILE A 87 10.81 4.79 -2.67
C ILE A 87 10.18 3.58 -1.97
N THR A 88 9.95 2.49 -2.68
CA THR A 88 9.48 1.21 -2.09
C THR A 88 10.62 0.24 -1.78
N GLY A 89 11.87 0.70 -1.91
CA GLY A 89 13.08 -0.04 -1.56
C GLY A 89 13.31 -0.11 -0.04
N SER A 90 14.52 -0.46 0.36
CA SER A 90 14.86 -0.78 1.75
C SER A 90 14.99 0.41 2.71
N ASN A 91 15.05 1.66 2.20
CA ASN A 91 15.32 2.86 3.00
C ASN A 91 14.11 3.82 3.00
N GLY A 92 12.96 3.33 3.42
CA GLY A 92 11.75 4.12 3.50
C GLY A 92 11.66 5.00 4.76
N VAL A 93 10.75 5.98 4.74
CA VAL A 93 10.34 6.75 5.91
C VAL A 93 9.53 5.85 6.83
N LEU A 94 9.84 5.84 8.12
CA LEU A 94 9.04 5.16 9.12
C LEU A 94 7.79 5.98 9.45
N LEU A 95 6.68 5.32 9.72
CA LEU A 95 5.45 6.03 10.11
C LEU A 95 5.64 6.87 11.39
N SER A 96 6.50 6.42 12.30
CA SER A 96 6.86 7.14 13.53
C SER A 96 7.65 8.43 13.28
N ASP A 97 8.28 8.59 12.12
CA ASP A 97 9.07 9.78 11.82
C ASP A 97 8.22 11.04 11.76
N ILE A 98 6.92 10.90 11.51
CA ILE A 98 5.95 12.02 11.54
C ILE A 98 5.84 12.69 12.93
N GLU A 99 6.24 11.99 13.98
CA GLU A 99 6.23 12.55 15.35
C GLU A 99 7.34 13.60 15.58
N THR A 100 8.42 13.52 14.79
CA THR A 100 9.64 14.33 15.02
C THR A 100 10.12 15.07 13.79
N ASN A 101 9.61 14.75 12.62
CA ASN A 101 10.07 15.29 11.34
C ASN A 101 8.94 15.86 10.50
N TRP A 102 9.27 16.79 9.62
CA TRP A 102 8.42 17.22 8.52
C TRP A 102 8.55 16.21 7.39
N ILE A 103 7.43 15.66 6.94
CA ILE A 103 7.37 14.72 5.82
C ILE A 103 6.63 15.40 4.68
N TYR A 104 7.32 15.57 3.56
CA TYR A 104 6.76 16.09 2.32
C TYR A 104 6.63 14.96 1.30
N ILE A 105 5.46 14.84 0.70
CA ILE A 105 5.19 13.91 -0.39
C ILE A 105 4.84 14.77 -1.60
N GLU A 106 5.77 14.86 -2.54
CA GLU A 106 5.60 15.61 -3.77
C GLU A 106 5.49 14.66 -4.96
N LEU A 107 4.53 14.92 -5.83
CA LEU A 107 4.33 14.18 -7.07
C LEU A 107 4.19 15.14 -8.23
N GLU A 108 4.86 14.82 -9.32
CA GLU A 108 4.67 15.53 -10.59
C GLU A 108 3.25 15.27 -11.12
N GLU A 109 2.58 16.31 -11.59
CA GLU A 109 1.18 16.25 -12.04
C GLU A 109 0.96 15.20 -13.14
N ASN A 110 1.91 15.06 -14.06
CA ASN A 110 1.86 14.09 -15.17
C ASN A 110 1.98 12.62 -14.71
N LYS A 111 2.40 12.37 -13.46
CA LYS A 111 2.57 11.04 -12.87
C LYS A 111 1.45 10.65 -11.91
N LEU A 112 0.55 11.58 -11.58
CA LEU A 112 -0.51 11.35 -10.59
C LEU A 112 -1.36 10.12 -10.94
N GLU A 113 -1.70 9.91 -12.21
CA GLU A 113 -2.53 8.76 -12.62
C GLU A 113 -1.86 7.42 -12.27
N VAL A 114 -0.56 7.30 -12.52
CA VAL A 114 0.21 6.07 -12.26
C VAL A 114 0.45 5.87 -10.76
N TYR A 115 0.70 6.96 -10.02
CA TYR A 115 1.10 6.88 -8.61
C TYR A 115 -0.07 7.03 -7.63
N ASN A 116 -1.27 7.28 -8.10
CA ASN A 116 -2.43 7.53 -7.26
C ASN A 116 -2.69 6.38 -6.27
N ALA A 117 -2.61 5.13 -6.72
CA ALA A 117 -2.80 3.96 -5.87
C ALA A 117 -1.73 3.87 -4.77
N PHE A 118 -0.47 4.17 -5.10
CA PHE A 118 0.63 4.23 -4.16
C PHE A 118 0.44 5.36 -3.14
N LEU A 119 0.12 6.56 -3.61
CA LEU A 119 -0.13 7.72 -2.75
C LEU A 119 -1.28 7.46 -1.77
N ALA A 120 -2.38 6.90 -2.27
CA ALA A 120 -3.52 6.51 -1.43
C ALA A 120 -3.12 5.48 -0.35
N LEU A 121 -2.27 4.50 -0.71
CA LEU A 121 -1.73 3.53 0.23
C LEU A 121 -0.89 4.21 1.32
N VAL A 122 0.05 5.07 0.95
CA VAL A 122 0.94 5.79 1.88
C VAL A 122 0.12 6.66 2.83
N ILE A 123 -0.79 7.49 2.32
CA ILE A 123 -1.66 8.34 3.14
C ILE A 123 -2.50 7.49 4.09
N SER A 124 -3.06 6.37 3.61
CA SER A 124 -3.83 5.45 4.44
C SER A 124 -3.01 4.87 5.60
N GLN A 125 -1.72 4.57 5.39
CA GLN A 125 -0.84 4.08 6.44
C GLN A 125 -0.58 5.18 7.48
N PHE A 126 -0.28 6.42 7.06
CA PHE A 126 -0.12 7.55 7.98
C PHE A 126 -1.40 7.83 8.76
N VAL A 127 -2.56 7.84 8.11
CA VAL A 127 -3.86 8.05 8.78
C VAL A 127 -4.11 6.98 9.84
N LYS A 128 -3.87 5.70 9.53
CA LYS A 128 -4.00 4.60 10.51
C LYS A 128 -3.04 4.76 11.68
N TYR A 129 -1.79 5.11 11.41
CA TYR A 129 -0.80 5.38 12.45
C TYR A 129 -1.25 6.53 13.35
N LEU A 130 -1.64 7.66 12.77
CA LEU A 130 -2.12 8.84 13.50
C LEU A 130 -3.38 8.56 14.31
N ALA A 131 -4.30 7.75 13.78
CA ALA A 131 -5.49 7.31 14.51
C ALA A 131 -5.17 6.39 15.70
N SER A 132 -4.02 5.72 15.71
CA SER A 132 -3.56 4.87 16.82
C SER A 132 -2.89 5.65 17.97
N ARG A 133 -2.62 6.96 17.80
CA ARG A 133 -2.04 7.82 18.85
C ARG A 133 -2.95 7.87 20.08
N LYS A 134 -2.35 8.13 21.23
CA LYS A 134 -3.13 8.40 22.47
C LYS A 134 -3.94 9.69 22.33
N GLU A 135 -5.01 9.80 23.08
CA GLU A 135 -5.78 11.05 23.13
C GLU A 135 -4.90 12.22 23.60
N TYR A 136 -5.03 13.34 22.89
CA TYR A 136 -4.27 14.57 23.16
C TYR A 136 -2.75 14.41 23.20
N GLN A 137 -2.22 13.42 22.46
CA GLN A 137 -0.78 13.17 22.40
C GLN A 137 -0.02 14.36 21.77
N GLU A 138 1.07 14.75 22.41
CA GLU A 138 2.05 15.70 21.87
C GLU A 138 3.22 14.95 21.17
N PRO A 139 3.88 15.58 20.20
CA PRO A 139 3.58 16.89 19.62
C PRO A 139 2.27 16.86 18.81
N ARG A 140 1.63 18.03 18.62
CA ARG A 140 0.51 18.14 17.67
C ARG A 140 1.01 18.05 16.25
N ILE A 141 0.26 17.33 15.42
CA ILE A 141 0.62 17.07 14.03
C ILE A 141 -0.36 17.78 13.11
N LEU A 142 0.17 18.39 12.05
CA LEU A 142 -0.61 18.92 10.94
C LEU A 142 -0.54 17.92 9.77
N LEU A 143 -1.67 17.36 9.39
CA LEU A 143 -1.84 16.61 8.15
C LEU A 143 -2.42 17.54 7.09
N ALA A 144 -1.56 18.09 6.23
CA ALA A 144 -1.96 18.97 5.14
C ALA A 144 -2.05 18.16 3.82
N LEU A 145 -3.22 18.17 3.21
CA LEU A 145 -3.50 17.47 1.95
C LEU A 145 -3.87 18.52 0.89
N ASP A 146 -2.96 18.77 -0.03
CA ASP A 146 -3.21 19.64 -1.17
C ASP A 146 -3.79 18.83 -2.33
N GLU A 147 -4.66 19.43 -3.11
CA GLU A 147 -5.33 18.80 -4.26
C GLU A 147 -5.99 17.42 -3.94
N PHE A 148 -6.59 17.31 -2.78
CA PHE A 148 -7.20 16.06 -2.30
C PHE A 148 -8.17 15.41 -3.28
N SER A 149 -8.88 16.20 -4.10
CA SER A 149 -9.79 15.71 -5.12
C SER A 149 -9.14 14.79 -6.15
N ARG A 150 -7.84 14.92 -6.40
CA ARG A 150 -7.07 14.11 -7.34
C ARG A 150 -6.60 12.77 -6.78
N ILE A 151 -6.56 12.62 -5.46
CA ILE A 151 -6.13 11.38 -4.79
C ILE A 151 -7.22 10.30 -4.84
N GLY A 152 -8.45 10.66 -5.24
CA GLY A 152 -9.58 9.75 -5.32
C GLY A 152 -10.35 9.63 -3.99
N LYS A 153 -11.32 8.70 -3.95
CA LYS A 153 -12.15 8.49 -2.76
C LYS A 153 -11.34 7.81 -1.66
N MET A 154 -10.99 8.56 -0.63
CA MET A 154 -10.35 8.05 0.59
C MET A 154 -11.37 7.97 1.73
N GLU A 155 -12.25 6.99 1.68
CA GLU A 155 -13.26 6.75 2.73
C GLU A 155 -12.61 6.68 4.12
N LEU A 156 -11.46 5.99 4.22
CA LEU A 156 -10.72 5.87 5.47
C LEU A 156 -10.33 7.23 6.07
N LEU A 157 -9.91 8.19 5.25
CA LEU A 157 -9.55 9.52 5.74
C LEU A 157 -10.79 10.26 6.23
N VAL A 158 -11.87 10.24 5.45
CA VAL A 158 -13.15 10.91 5.82
C VAL A 158 -13.64 10.36 7.16
N ASP A 159 -13.66 9.03 7.33
CA ASP A 159 -14.09 8.37 8.56
C ASP A 159 -13.16 8.69 9.75
N SER A 160 -11.88 8.93 9.47
CA SER A 160 -10.87 9.16 10.51
C SER A 160 -10.77 10.61 10.94
N ILE A 161 -11.22 11.60 10.16
CA ILE A 161 -11.04 13.03 10.47
C ILE A 161 -11.52 13.39 11.88
N ALA A 162 -12.71 12.93 12.26
CA ALA A 162 -13.28 13.21 13.60
C ALA A 162 -12.41 12.60 14.72
N THR A 163 -11.86 11.41 14.49
CA THR A 163 -11.00 10.71 15.46
C THR A 163 -9.63 11.37 15.58
N LEU A 164 -9.06 11.82 14.47
CA LEU A 164 -7.74 12.45 14.40
C LEU A 164 -7.64 13.71 15.27
N GLY A 165 -8.70 14.53 15.30
CA GLY A 165 -8.75 15.73 16.16
C GLY A 165 -8.52 15.41 17.63
N GLY A 166 -9.16 14.36 18.16
CA GLY A 166 -8.96 13.88 19.54
C GLY A 166 -7.57 13.26 19.78
N ARG A 167 -6.84 12.91 18.72
CA ARG A 167 -5.47 12.35 18.79
C ARG A 167 -4.37 13.41 18.65
N GLY A 168 -4.71 14.70 18.70
CA GLY A 168 -3.75 15.80 18.55
C GLY A 168 -3.33 16.04 17.10
N VAL A 169 -4.14 15.63 16.12
CA VAL A 169 -3.89 15.83 14.70
C VAL A 169 -4.87 16.85 14.14
N THR A 170 -4.35 17.88 13.49
CA THR A 170 -5.15 18.84 12.70
C THR A 170 -5.10 18.44 11.25
N THR A 171 -6.25 18.21 10.63
CA THR A 171 -6.32 17.91 9.19
C THR A 171 -6.69 19.18 8.42
N MET A 172 -5.87 19.55 7.45
CA MET A 172 -6.11 20.64 6.51
C MET A 172 -6.23 20.06 5.11
N ILE A 173 -7.35 20.30 4.46
CA ILE A 173 -7.62 19.81 3.11
C ILE A 173 -7.84 21.01 2.21
N LEU A 174 -7.08 21.09 1.13
CA LEU A 174 -7.17 22.14 0.13
C LEU A 174 -7.82 21.57 -1.14
N PHE A 175 -8.72 22.33 -1.72
CA PHE A 175 -9.40 22.01 -2.96
C PHE A 175 -9.21 23.17 -3.94
N GLN A 176 -8.90 22.86 -5.19
CA GLN A 176 -8.82 23.89 -6.24
C GLN A 176 -10.20 24.33 -6.70
N SER A 177 -11.21 23.48 -6.60
CA SER A 177 -12.59 23.76 -6.99
C SER A 177 -13.56 22.96 -6.13
N LEU A 178 -14.71 23.56 -5.82
CA LEU A 178 -15.86 22.91 -5.19
C LEU A 178 -16.92 22.56 -6.24
N ALA A 179 -16.52 22.28 -7.48
CA ALA A 179 -17.45 21.94 -8.57
C ALA A 179 -18.00 20.53 -8.44
#